data_89b99533a3febf2e95335926c763aacc
#
_entry.id   89b99533a3febf2e95335926c763aacc
#
_cell.length_a   1.000
_cell.length_b   1.000
_cell.length_c   1.000
_cell.angle_alpha   90.00
_cell.angle_beta   90.00
_cell.angle_gamma   90.00
#
_symmetry.space_group_name_H-M   'P 1'
#
loop_
_entity.id
_entity.type
_entity.pdbx_description
1 polymer ?
#
loop_
_entity_poly.entity_id
_entity_poly.type
_entity_poly.pdbx_seq_one_letter_code
_entity_poly.pdbx_strand_id
1 'polypeptide(L)'
;MHQVVSQTMANVRRDRPVHLLGIGGIADIFHGVRQGIDTFDCVHPTRLGRHGGALVKASFWTREQELEEERANQEAAAEAAAAAAEEEASVGGGTMAAGVGASKRRKRRRRSGDARSKRHPVVPREHVNLLKGRYRDDHRVIDEDCGCPTCRGGYTRAYINHLGRAGELLGGMLVSQHNVFFMNELMTSIRTAIAEGRLAEEEDKWLAPGLRARDFHKRAAAEAATAAEAAAGEESGESHQ
;
A
#
# COMPACT_ATOMS: atom_id res chain seq x y z
N MET A 1 8.78 -16.00 13.01
CA MET A 1 9.59 -16.56 11.92
C MET A 1 11.02 -16.02 11.95
N HIS A 2 11.28 -14.72 11.95
CA HIS A 2 12.63 -14.12 11.94
C HIS A 2 13.57 -14.68 13.01
N GLN A 3 13.08 -14.81 14.26
CA GLN A 3 13.88 -15.37 15.35
C GLN A 3 14.30 -16.82 15.09
N VAL A 4 13.40 -17.65 14.57
CA VAL A 4 13.70 -19.06 14.23
C VAL A 4 14.76 -19.13 13.14
N VAL A 5 14.62 -18.32 12.09
CA VAL A 5 15.63 -18.23 11.01
C VAL A 5 16.98 -17.81 11.57
N SER A 6 17.06 -16.78 12.41
CA SER A 6 18.33 -16.35 13.02
C SER A 6 18.97 -17.43 13.89
N GLN A 7 18.19 -18.13 14.72
CA GLN A 7 18.66 -19.24 15.55
C GLN A 7 19.15 -20.42 14.71
N THR A 8 18.42 -20.78 13.66
CA THR A 8 18.81 -21.86 12.74
C THR A 8 20.11 -21.51 12.04
N MET A 9 20.21 -20.30 11.50
CA MET A 9 21.37 -19.84 10.74
C MET A 9 22.64 -19.73 11.60
N ALA A 10 22.52 -19.55 12.92
CA ALA A 10 23.66 -19.60 13.84
C ALA A 10 24.31 -20.98 13.91
N ASN A 11 23.58 -22.06 13.57
CA ASN A 11 24.04 -23.45 13.64
C ASN A 11 24.27 -24.09 12.25
N VAL A 12 23.95 -23.40 11.17
CA VAL A 12 24.11 -23.91 9.80
C VAL A 12 25.55 -23.68 9.31
N ARG A 13 26.09 -24.67 8.60
CA ARG A 13 27.42 -24.56 7.93
C ARG A 13 27.39 -23.48 6.87
N ARG A 14 28.45 -22.66 6.84
CA ARG A 14 28.59 -21.51 5.93
C ARG A 14 29.45 -21.81 4.69
N ASP A 15 29.97 -23.00 4.56
CA ASP A 15 30.79 -23.46 3.43
C ASP A 15 29.95 -23.94 2.23
N ARG A 16 28.63 -23.90 2.36
CA ARG A 16 27.68 -24.30 1.30
C ARG A 16 26.56 -23.28 1.19
N PRO A 17 25.95 -23.13 -0.01
CA PRO A 17 24.76 -22.32 -0.19
C PRO A 17 23.60 -22.80 0.69
N VAL A 18 22.89 -21.85 1.26
CA VAL A 18 21.69 -22.11 2.09
C VAL A 18 20.45 -21.65 1.34
N HIS A 19 19.48 -22.56 1.24
CA HIS A 19 18.19 -22.30 0.60
C HIS A 19 17.06 -22.23 1.63
N LEU A 20 16.25 -21.17 1.58
CA LEU A 20 15.07 -21.01 2.43
C LEU A 20 13.79 -21.28 1.64
N LEU A 21 13.09 -22.35 2.02
CA LEU A 21 11.89 -22.84 1.36
C LEU A 21 10.63 -22.04 1.74
N GLY A 22 9.82 -21.72 0.74
CA GLY A 22 8.44 -21.25 0.93
C GLY A 22 8.30 -19.82 1.48
N ILE A 23 9.36 -19.05 1.51
CA ILE A 23 9.40 -17.66 2.00
C ILE A 23 9.62 -16.71 0.84
N GLY A 24 8.73 -15.71 0.69
CA GLY A 24 8.76 -14.78 -0.45
C GLY A 24 8.20 -13.40 -0.14
N GLY A 25 8.04 -13.03 1.12
CA GLY A 25 7.81 -11.64 1.51
C GLY A 25 9.09 -10.81 1.33
N ILE A 26 8.98 -9.57 0.88
CA ILE A 26 10.15 -8.72 0.62
C ILE A 26 10.98 -8.51 1.89
N ALA A 27 10.30 -8.18 3.00
CA ALA A 27 10.96 -8.01 4.31
C ALA A 27 11.64 -9.31 4.79
N ASP A 28 11.01 -10.44 4.55
CA ASP A 28 11.55 -11.76 4.92
C ASP A 28 12.81 -12.11 4.12
N ILE A 29 12.84 -11.74 2.84
CA ILE A 29 14.02 -11.92 1.98
C ILE A 29 15.18 -11.07 2.48
N PHE A 30 14.97 -9.76 2.76
CA PHE A 30 16.02 -8.92 3.33
C PHE A 30 16.54 -9.44 4.66
N HIS A 31 15.64 -9.94 5.53
CA HIS A 31 16.03 -10.58 6.77
C HIS A 31 16.87 -11.83 6.52
N GLY A 32 16.41 -12.73 5.66
CA GLY A 32 17.12 -13.97 5.31
C GLY A 32 18.51 -13.71 4.73
N VAL A 33 18.64 -12.76 3.83
CA VAL A 33 19.91 -12.34 3.24
C VAL A 33 20.88 -11.87 4.33
N ARG A 34 20.43 -11.06 5.31
CA ARG A 34 21.27 -10.65 6.45
C ARG A 34 21.71 -11.82 7.32
N GLN A 35 20.92 -12.88 7.38
CA GLN A 35 21.29 -14.12 8.10
C GLN A 35 22.19 -15.03 7.25
N GLY A 36 22.47 -14.69 5.98
CA GLY A 36 23.32 -15.44 5.07
C GLY A 36 22.59 -16.57 4.32
N ILE A 37 21.32 -16.37 4.02
CA ILE A 37 20.56 -17.22 3.11
C ILE A 37 20.85 -16.74 1.68
N ASP A 38 21.14 -17.69 0.78
CA ASP A 38 21.59 -17.41 -0.58
C ASP A 38 20.46 -17.48 -1.61
N THR A 39 19.49 -18.37 -1.41
CA THR A 39 18.41 -18.58 -2.38
C THR A 39 17.07 -18.79 -1.69
N PHE A 40 16.00 -18.43 -2.42
CA PHE A 40 14.62 -18.51 -1.94
C PHE A 40 13.73 -19.09 -3.03
N ASP A 41 12.66 -19.77 -2.63
CA ASP A 41 11.53 -20.10 -3.49
C ASP A 41 10.21 -19.79 -2.79
N CYS A 42 9.22 -19.33 -3.54
CA CYS A 42 7.88 -19.14 -3.01
C CYS A 42 6.84 -18.97 -4.12
N VAL A 43 5.64 -19.49 -3.88
CA VAL A 43 4.47 -19.22 -4.74
C VAL A 43 3.86 -17.85 -4.52
N HIS A 44 4.36 -17.07 -3.55
CA HIS A 44 3.79 -15.78 -3.14
C HIS A 44 3.55 -14.83 -4.30
N PRO A 45 4.50 -14.55 -5.21
CA PRO A 45 4.31 -13.57 -6.28
C PRO A 45 3.16 -13.95 -7.23
N THR A 46 3.11 -15.20 -7.67
CA THR A 46 2.08 -15.67 -8.60
C THR A 46 0.73 -15.88 -7.90
N ARG A 47 0.73 -16.38 -6.66
CA ARG A 47 -0.49 -16.53 -5.85
C ARG A 47 -1.13 -15.16 -5.60
N LEU A 48 -0.34 -14.17 -5.22
CA LEU A 48 -0.78 -12.80 -5.02
C LEU A 48 -1.36 -12.21 -6.30
N GLY A 49 -0.67 -12.39 -7.44
CA GLY A 49 -1.09 -11.90 -8.76
C GLY A 49 -2.44 -12.46 -9.20
N ARG A 50 -2.68 -13.77 -8.99
CA ARG A 50 -3.98 -14.40 -9.28
C ARG A 50 -5.15 -13.79 -8.52
N HIS A 51 -4.90 -13.16 -7.38
CA HIS A 51 -5.89 -12.48 -6.55
C HIS A 51 -5.88 -10.95 -6.74
N GLY A 52 -5.24 -10.47 -7.81
CA GLY A 52 -5.17 -9.04 -8.16
C GLY A 52 -4.21 -8.23 -7.29
N GLY A 53 -3.36 -8.88 -6.51
CA GLY A 53 -2.34 -8.23 -5.68
C GLY A 53 -1.07 -7.97 -6.48
N ALA A 54 -0.70 -6.71 -6.69
CA ALA A 54 0.53 -6.28 -7.35
C ALA A 54 1.57 -5.85 -6.31
N LEU A 55 2.78 -6.41 -6.39
CA LEU A 55 3.91 -5.98 -5.57
C LEU A 55 4.33 -4.56 -5.96
N VAL A 56 4.70 -3.74 -4.98
CA VAL A 56 5.06 -2.34 -5.21
C VAL A 56 6.24 -1.92 -4.33
N LYS A 57 7.07 -1.00 -4.86
CA LYS A 57 8.19 -0.38 -4.12
C LYS A 57 7.68 0.69 -3.14
N ALA A 58 8.55 1.14 -2.24
CA ALA A 58 8.24 2.22 -1.29
C ALA A 58 7.77 3.50 -2.01
N SER A 59 8.41 3.86 -3.12
CA SER A 59 8.08 5.04 -3.94
C SER A 59 6.64 5.06 -4.46
N PHE A 60 6.01 3.90 -4.64
CA PHE A 60 4.60 3.82 -4.99
C PHE A 60 3.72 4.51 -3.93
N TRP A 61 3.97 4.26 -2.67
CA TRP A 61 3.16 4.82 -1.58
C TRP A 61 3.36 6.31 -1.41
N THR A 62 4.58 6.82 -1.62
CA THR A 62 4.85 8.26 -1.63
C THR A 62 4.05 8.95 -2.73
N ARG A 63 4.09 8.43 -3.96
CA ARG A 63 3.31 8.98 -5.08
C ARG A 63 1.79 8.91 -4.85
N GLU A 64 1.28 7.83 -4.27
CA GLU A 64 -0.16 7.73 -3.97
C GLU A 64 -0.58 8.72 -2.88
N GLN A 65 0.26 9.00 -1.89
CA GLN A 65 0.00 10.00 -0.86
C GLN A 65 0.01 11.42 -1.45
N GLU A 66 1.01 11.77 -2.26
CA GLU A 66 1.10 13.04 -2.96
C GLU A 66 -0.15 13.31 -3.82
N LEU A 67 -0.60 12.32 -4.56
CA LEU A 67 -1.82 12.43 -5.39
C LEU A 67 -3.10 12.56 -4.56
N GLU A 68 -3.18 11.93 -3.41
CA GLU A 68 -4.33 12.11 -2.50
C GLU A 68 -4.34 13.52 -1.89
N GLU A 69 -3.18 14.05 -1.55
CA GLU A 69 -3.02 15.44 -1.06
C GLU A 69 -3.39 16.47 -2.15
N GLU A 70 -2.90 16.27 -3.37
CA GLU A 70 -3.25 17.14 -4.51
C GLU A 70 -4.76 17.13 -4.79
N ARG A 71 -5.40 15.97 -4.78
CA ARG A 71 -6.85 15.87 -4.94
C ARG A 71 -7.61 16.57 -3.82
N ALA A 72 -7.15 16.41 -2.58
CA ALA A 72 -7.77 17.07 -1.43
C ALA A 72 -7.66 18.60 -1.55
N ASN A 73 -6.51 19.10 -1.99
CA ASN A 73 -6.29 20.53 -2.20
C ASN A 73 -7.15 21.08 -3.36
N GLN A 74 -7.30 20.31 -4.45
CA GLN A 74 -8.16 20.70 -5.58
C GLN A 74 -9.64 20.72 -5.18
N GLU A 75 -10.11 19.72 -4.41
CA GLU A 75 -11.49 19.70 -3.91
C GLU A 75 -11.75 20.87 -2.96
N ALA A 76 -10.81 21.18 -2.05
CA ALA A 76 -10.93 22.31 -1.14
C ALA A 76 -10.94 23.67 -1.89
N ALA A 77 -10.09 23.81 -2.91
CA ALA A 77 -10.08 24.99 -3.76
C ALA A 77 -11.39 25.14 -4.56
N ALA A 78 -11.94 24.04 -5.08
CA ALA A 78 -13.21 24.06 -5.79
C ALA A 78 -14.39 24.41 -4.86
N GLU A 79 -14.41 23.90 -3.62
CA GLU A 79 -15.41 24.25 -2.62
C GLU A 79 -15.32 25.73 -2.24
N ALA A 80 -14.10 26.26 -2.04
CA ALA A 80 -13.88 27.67 -1.74
C ALA A 80 -14.32 28.59 -2.90
N ALA A 81 -14.02 28.20 -4.15
CA ALA A 81 -14.47 28.96 -5.33
C ALA A 81 -15.99 28.95 -5.48
N ALA A 82 -16.65 27.80 -5.20
CA ALA A 82 -18.10 27.71 -5.22
C ALA A 82 -18.75 28.56 -4.14
N ALA A 83 -18.20 28.60 -2.93
CA ALA A 83 -18.68 29.42 -1.83
C ALA A 83 -18.53 30.93 -2.16
N ALA A 84 -17.41 31.34 -2.74
CA ALA A 84 -17.19 32.72 -3.18
C ALA A 84 -18.19 33.14 -4.27
N ALA A 85 -18.48 32.29 -5.22
CA ALA A 85 -19.46 32.52 -6.28
C ALA A 85 -20.90 32.64 -5.74
N GLU A 86 -21.27 31.88 -4.71
CA GLU A 86 -22.56 31.98 -4.03
C GLU A 86 -22.67 33.30 -3.24
N GLU A 87 -21.59 33.78 -2.62
CA GLU A 87 -21.54 35.03 -1.89
C GLU A 87 -21.68 36.24 -2.85
N GLU A 88 -20.98 36.23 -4.00
CA GLU A 88 -21.14 37.24 -5.04
C GLU A 88 -22.54 37.28 -5.62
N ALA A 89 -23.19 36.11 -5.85
CA ALA A 89 -24.56 36.02 -6.35
C ALA A 89 -25.59 36.55 -5.34
N SER A 90 -25.30 36.43 -4.04
CA SER A 90 -26.19 36.93 -2.97
C SER A 90 -26.17 38.48 -2.81
N VAL A 91 -25.03 39.10 -3.13
CA VAL A 91 -24.86 40.58 -3.04
C VAL A 91 -25.48 41.31 -4.24
N GLY A 92 -25.68 40.62 -5.40
CA GLY A 92 -26.24 41.25 -6.64
C GLY A 92 -27.77 41.26 -6.72
N GLY A 93 -28.51 40.74 -5.75
CA GLY A 93 -29.97 40.47 -5.81
C GLY A 93 -30.84 41.49 -5.06
N GLY A 94 -30.60 42.79 -5.17
CA GLY A 94 -31.44 43.82 -4.58
C GLY A 94 -32.30 44.56 -5.60
N THR A 95 -33.40 43.97 -6.11
CA THR A 95 -34.55 44.75 -6.59
C THR A 95 -35.85 43.93 -6.50
N MET A 96 -36.84 44.58 -5.92
CA MET A 96 -38.21 44.18 -5.72
C MET A 96 -38.91 43.61 -6.95
N ALA A 97 -39.63 42.50 -6.80
CA ALA A 97 -40.92 42.27 -7.49
C ALA A 97 -41.80 41.31 -6.69
N ALA A 98 -42.90 41.86 -6.20
CA ALA A 98 -44.01 41.10 -5.63
C ALA A 98 -44.78 40.33 -6.72
N GLY A 99 -45.27 39.15 -6.39
CA GLY A 99 -46.42 38.63 -7.13
C GLY A 99 -46.44 37.13 -7.40
N VAL A 100 -47.34 36.45 -6.69
CA VAL A 100 -48.23 35.35 -7.14
C VAL A 100 -47.66 33.95 -7.32
N GLY A 101 -48.05 33.12 -6.34
CA GLY A 101 -48.56 31.76 -6.58
C GLY A 101 -47.67 30.80 -7.36
N ALA A 102 -46.73 30.14 -6.69
CA ALA A 102 -46.12 28.95 -7.28
C ALA A 102 -46.24 27.77 -6.32
N SER A 103 -46.94 26.77 -6.81
CA SER A 103 -47.15 25.46 -6.23
C SER A 103 -45.86 24.90 -5.61
N LYS A 104 -45.98 24.39 -4.39
CA LYS A 104 -44.94 23.63 -3.68
C LYS A 104 -44.54 22.39 -4.50
N ARG A 105 -43.67 22.57 -5.48
CA ARG A 105 -42.95 21.48 -6.10
C ARG A 105 -41.94 21.01 -5.05
N ARG A 106 -42.34 20.01 -4.26
CA ARG A 106 -41.44 19.24 -3.38
C ARG A 106 -40.22 18.80 -4.20
N LYS A 107 -39.18 19.60 -4.21
CA LYS A 107 -37.85 19.13 -4.59
C LYS A 107 -37.55 17.93 -3.70
N ARG A 108 -37.70 16.71 -4.25
CA ARG A 108 -37.05 15.52 -3.68
C ARG A 108 -35.59 15.90 -3.56
N ARG A 109 -35.20 16.38 -2.37
CA ARG A 109 -33.81 16.35 -1.97
C ARG A 109 -33.37 14.92 -2.22
N ARG A 110 -32.73 14.69 -3.38
CA ARG A 110 -31.86 13.55 -3.52
C ARG A 110 -30.95 13.68 -2.29
N ARG A 111 -31.14 12.80 -1.35
CA ARG A 111 -30.11 12.48 -0.40
C ARG A 111 -28.91 12.07 -1.27
N SER A 112 -28.11 13.05 -1.66
CA SER A 112 -26.70 12.80 -1.90
C SER A 112 -26.26 12.23 -0.57
N GLY A 113 -26.27 10.90 -0.53
CA GLY A 113 -25.80 10.20 0.64
C GLY A 113 -24.45 10.83 0.95
N ASP A 114 -24.30 11.20 2.17
CA ASP A 114 -23.08 11.65 2.81
C ASP A 114 -22.01 10.54 2.66
N ALA A 115 -21.62 10.33 1.41
CA ALA A 115 -20.48 9.53 1.00
C ALA A 115 -19.25 10.42 1.09
N ARG A 116 -19.11 11.14 2.21
CA ARG A 116 -17.82 11.46 2.75
C ARG A 116 -17.25 10.10 3.18
N SER A 117 -16.90 9.32 2.16
CA SER A 117 -16.16 8.07 2.30
C SER A 117 -15.06 8.39 3.31
N LYS A 118 -15.16 7.83 4.50
CA LYS A 118 -14.11 7.93 5.51
C LYS A 118 -12.84 7.52 4.82
N ARG A 119 -12.05 8.51 4.39
CA ARG A 119 -10.78 8.28 3.73
C ARG A 119 -9.95 7.51 4.74
N HIS A 120 -9.86 6.21 4.57
CA HIS A 120 -8.96 5.41 5.38
C HIS A 120 -7.54 5.81 4.98
N PRO A 121 -6.69 6.18 5.94
CA PRO A 121 -5.33 6.55 5.63
C PRO A 121 -4.67 5.44 4.80
N VAL A 122 -3.91 5.84 3.79
CA VAL A 122 -3.14 4.92 2.97
C VAL A 122 -2.06 4.30 3.84
N VAL A 123 -2.29 3.08 4.27
CA VAL A 123 -1.31 2.31 5.04
C VAL A 123 -0.43 1.55 4.06
N PRO A 124 0.88 1.84 4.01
CA PRO A 124 1.81 1.13 3.14
C PRO A 124 1.81 -0.38 3.40
N ARG A 125 1.91 -1.15 2.32
CA ARG A 125 2.02 -2.60 2.31
C ARG A 125 3.01 -3.01 1.22
N GLU A 126 3.47 -4.25 1.23
CA GLU A 126 4.33 -4.79 0.15
C GLU A 126 3.58 -4.90 -1.19
N HIS A 127 2.26 -4.83 -1.18
CA HIS A 127 1.43 -4.96 -2.38
C HIS A 127 0.16 -4.11 -2.30
N VAL A 128 -0.41 -3.85 -3.46
CA VAL A 128 -1.74 -3.24 -3.63
C VAL A 128 -2.70 -4.25 -4.25
N ASN A 129 -3.97 -4.19 -3.86
CA ASN A 129 -5.00 -5.01 -4.50
C ASN A 129 -5.72 -4.17 -5.57
N LEU A 130 -5.44 -4.48 -6.84
CA LEU A 130 -5.98 -3.78 -8.00
C LEU A 130 -7.47 -4.03 -8.23
N LEU A 131 -8.09 -5.01 -7.56
CA LEU A 131 -9.54 -5.25 -7.66
C LEU A 131 -10.37 -4.28 -6.80
N LYS A 132 -9.73 -3.43 -6.00
CA LYS A 132 -10.43 -2.40 -5.22
C LYS A 132 -11.04 -1.33 -6.12
N GLY A 133 -12.21 -0.81 -5.72
CA GLY A 133 -12.97 0.17 -6.48
C GLY A 133 -12.20 1.44 -6.86
N ARG A 134 -11.23 1.87 -6.03
CA ARG A 134 -10.39 3.05 -6.30
C ARG A 134 -9.55 2.95 -7.58
N TYR A 135 -9.29 1.74 -8.08
CA TYR A 135 -8.53 1.53 -9.31
C TYR A 135 -9.39 1.38 -10.55
N ARG A 136 -10.72 1.49 -10.43
CA ARG A 136 -11.67 1.30 -11.52
C ARG A 136 -11.44 2.27 -12.68
N ASP A 137 -11.09 3.49 -12.36
CA ASP A 137 -10.91 4.59 -13.32
C ASP A 137 -9.44 5.11 -13.30
N ASP A 138 -8.50 4.31 -12.77
CA ASP A 138 -7.07 4.65 -12.73
C ASP A 138 -6.37 4.16 -14.00
N HIS A 139 -6.13 5.07 -14.95
CA HIS A 139 -5.53 4.78 -16.24
C HIS A 139 -4.00 4.72 -16.22
N ARG A 140 -3.36 4.79 -15.05
CA ARG A 140 -1.90 4.59 -14.89
C ARG A 140 -1.58 3.10 -14.95
N VAL A 141 -0.36 2.76 -15.34
CA VAL A 141 0.19 1.40 -15.21
C VAL A 141 0.44 1.04 -13.74
N ILE A 142 0.74 -0.24 -13.45
CA ILE A 142 0.97 -0.66 -12.06
C ILE A 142 2.09 0.16 -11.42
N ASP A 143 3.23 0.28 -12.11
CA ASP A 143 4.37 1.09 -11.69
C ASP A 143 5.06 1.65 -12.95
N GLU A 144 5.21 2.97 -13.01
CA GLU A 144 5.76 3.69 -14.17
C GLU A 144 7.26 3.42 -14.35
N ASP A 145 7.98 3.15 -13.24
CA ASP A 145 9.40 2.83 -13.26
C ASP A 145 9.66 1.33 -13.46
N CYS A 146 8.62 0.52 -13.63
CA CYS A 146 8.74 -0.91 -13.81
C CYS A 146 9.01 -1.30 -15.27
N GLY A 147 10.10 -2.01 -15.51
CA GLY A 147 10.47 -2.53 -16.84
C GLY A 147 9.72 -3.78 -17.29
N CYS A 148 8.75 -4.30 -16.54
CA CYS A 148 8.06 -5.54 -16.87
C CYS A 148 7.20 -5.41 -18.12
N PRO A 149 6.92 -6.52 -18.84
CA PRO A 149 6.09 -6.49 -20.04
C PRO A 149 4.67 -5.95 -19.79
N THR A 150 4.11 -6.15 -18.60
CA THR A 150 2.79 -5.63 -18.24
C THR A 150 2.78 -4.11 -18.16
N CYS A 151 3.73 -3.50 -17.46
CA CYS A 151 3.82 -2.04 -17.32
C CYS A 151 4.25 -1.38 -18.63
N ARG A 152 5.29 -1.92 -19.31
CA ARG A 152 5.75 -1.40 -20.60
C ARG A 152 4.73 -1.58 -21.72
N GLY A 153 3.89 -2.60 -21.65
CA GLY A 153 2.78 -2.83 -22.57
C GLY A 153 1.59 -1.88 -22.37
N GLY A 154 1.66 -0.97 -21.38
CA GLY A 154 0.62 0.02 -21.15
C GLY A 154 -0.66 -0.55 -20.53
N TYR A 155 -0.64 -1.75 -19.95
CA TYR A 155 -1.81 -2.31 -19.26
C TYR A 155 -2.10 -1.52 -17.99
N THR A 156 -3.22 -0.79 -18.01
CA THR A 156 -3.58 0.12 -16.92
C THR A 156 -4.18 -0.61 -15.72
N ARG A 157 -4.12 0.03 -14.55
CA ARG A 157 -4.78 -0.46 -13.31
C ARG A 157 -6.28 -0.62 -13.52
N ALA A 158 -6.93 0.32 -14.25
CA ALA A 158 -8.35 0.26 -14.61
C ALA A 158 -8.67 -0.97 -15.47
N TYR A 159 -7.84 -1.25 -16.48
CA TYR A 159 -8.01 -2.42 -17.32
C TYR A 159 -7.86 -3.74 -16.54
N ILE A 160 -6.82 -3.84 -15.71
CA ILE A 160 -6.61 -5.00 -14.84
C ILE A 160 -7.76 -5.17 -13.83
N ASN A 161 -8.26 -4.05 -13.25
CA ASN A 161 -9.45 -4.06 -12.39
C ASN A 161 -10.67 -4.61 -13.13
N HIS A 162 -10.90 -4.14 -14.36
CA HIS A 162 -12.01 -4.61 -15.20
C HIS A 162 -11.91 -6.12 -15.45
N LEU A 163 -10.76 -6.61 -15.92
CA LEU A 163 -10.52 -8.03 -16.17
C LEU A 163 -10.76 -8.88 -14.92
N GLY A 164 -10.22 -8.48 -13.79
CA GLY A 164 -10.39 -9.22 -12.55
C GLY A 164 -11.83 -9.25 -12.05
N ARG A 165 -12.59 -8.18 -12.23
CA ARG A 165 -14.02 -8.13 -11.89
C ARG A 165 -14.91 -8.92 -12.87
N ALA A 166 -14.49 -9.00 -14.13
CA ALA A 166 -15.14 -9.83 -15.14
C ALA A 166 -14.82 -11.33 -14.99
N GLY A 167 -13.86 -11.68 -14.12
CA GLY A 167 -13.43 -13.06 -13.95
C GLY A 167 -12.47 -13.55 -15.04
N GLU A 168 -11.90 -12.64 -15.82
CA GLU A 168 -10.96 -12.95 -16.91
C GLU A 168 -9.58 -13.35 -16.36
N LEU A 169 -9.07 -14.49 -16.79
CA LEU A 169 -7.77 -15.02 -16.37
C LEU A 169 -6.61 -14.10 -16.72
N LEU A 170 -6.73 -13.33 -17.82
CA LEU A 170 -5.71 -12.42 -18.28
C LEU A 170 -5.30 -11.40 -17.20
N GLY A 171 -6.26 -10.91 -16.39
CA GLY A 171 -5.97 -9.98 -15.30
C GLY A 171 -4.97 -10.56 -14.30
N GLY A 172 -5.20 -11.79 -13.86
CA GLY A 172 -4.29 -12.50 -12.95
C GLY A 172 -2.93 -12.83 -13.58
N MET A 173 -2.91 -13.14 -14.88
CA MET A 173 -1.67 -13.40 -15.64
C MET A 173 -0.80 -12.15 -15.73
N LEU A 174 -1.37 -11.00 -16.07
CA LEU A 174 -0.66 -9.72 -16.18
C LEU A 174 -0.04 -9.32 -14.83
N VAL A 175 -0.80 -9.43 -13.74
CA VAL A 175 -0.28 -9.12 -12.39
C VAL A 175 0.79 -10.14 -11.96
N SER A 176 0.60 -11.42 -12.25
CA SER A 176 1.61 -12.45 -11.95
C SER A 176 2.91 -12.21 -12.70
N GLN A 177 2.85 -11.83 -13.98
CA GLN A 177 4.01 -11.46 -14.78
C GLN A 177 4.76 -10.26 -14.18
N HIS A 178 4.02 -9.22 -13.78
CA HIS A 178 4.59 -8.07 -13.08
C HIS A 178 5.30 -8.51 -11.78
N ASN A 179 4.64 -9.30 -10.94
CA ASN A 179 5.18 -9.73 -9.66
C ASN A 179 6.44 -10.60 -9.80
N VAL A 180 6.49 -11.51 -10.79
CA VAL A 180 7.68 -12.32 -11.05
C VAL A 180 8.84 -11.45 -11.51
N PHE A 181 8.58 -10.50 -12.41
CA PHE A 181 9.59 -9.53 -12.85
C PHE A 181 10.11 -8.70 -11.66
N PHE A 182 9.21 -8.18 -10.84
CA PHE A 182 9.52 -7.42 -9.63
C PHE A 182 10.46 -8.19 -8.69
N MET A 183 10.18 -9.48 -8.44
CA MET A 183 11.03 -10.30 -7.57
C MET A 183 12.41 -10.58 -8.16
N ASN A 184 12.52 -10.75 -9.48
CA ASN A 184 13.81 -10.91 -10.15
C ASN A 184 14.64 -9.62 -10.10
N GLU A 185 13.99 -8.46 -10.28
CA GLU A 185 14.61 -7.15 -10.13
C GLU A 185 15.09 -6.94 -8.69
N LEU A 186 14.26 -7.27 -7.69
CA LEU A 186 14.63 -7.24 -6.27
C LEU A 186 15.89 -8.05 -5.99
N MET A 187 15.94 -9.30 -6.44
CA MET A 187 17.09 -10.17 -6.20
C MET A 187 18.36 -9.67 -6.92
N THR A 188 18.21 -9.06 -8.08
CA THR A 188 19.34 -8.44 -8.79
C THR A 188 19.86 -7.23 -8.03
N SER A 189 18.97 -6.38 -7.57
CA SER A 189 19.26 -5.20 -6.76
C SER A 189 19.95 -5.56 -5.45
N ILE A 190 19.45 -6.59 -4.74
CA ILE A 190 20.06 -7.10 -3.50
C ILE A 190 21.50 -7.57 -3.76
N ARG A 191 21.75 -8.34 -4.82
CA ARG A 191 23.12 -8.80 -5.14
C ARG A 191 24.09 -7.63 -5.36
N THR A 192 23.65 -6.61 -6.10
CA THR A 192 24.43 -5.39 -6.31
C THR A 192 24.68 -4.66 -4.99
N ALA A 193 23.65 -4.51 -4.17
CA ALA A 193 23.74 -3.83 -2.89
C ALA A 193 24.67 -4.56 -1.88
N ILE A 194 24.71 -5.90 -1.93
CA ILE A 194 25.68 -6.68 -1.13
C ILE A 194 27.10 -6.38 -1.57
N ALA A 195 27.38 -6.40 -2.89
CA ALA A 195 28.71 -6.13 -3.44
C ALA A 195 29.20 -4.71 -3.08
N GLU A 196 28.28 -3.75 -2.99
CA GLU A 196 28.58 -2.34 -2.68
C GLU A 196 28.45 -2.01 -1.18
N GLY A 197 28.09 -2.95 -0.32
CA GLY A 197 27.94 -2.75 1.13
C GLY A 197 26.78 -1.88 1.56
N ARG A 198 25.78 -1.64 0.70
CA ARG A 198 24.64 -0.73 0.93
C ARG A 198 23.26 -1.43 1.07
N LEU A 199 23.24 -2.66 1.58
CA LEU A 199 22.03 -3.45 1.70
C LEU A 199 20.90 -2.77 2.51
N ALA A 200 21.25 -1.94 3.50
CA ALA A 200 20.26 -1.23 4.30
C ALA A 200 19.57 -0.11 3.51
N GLU A 201 20.34 0.62 2.71
CA GLU A 201 19.81 1.67 1.82
C GLU A 201 18.91 1.06 0.72
N GLU A 202 19.30 -0.12 0.23
CA GLU A 202 18.51 -0.83 -0.75
C GLU A 202 17.16 -1.28 -0.18
N GLU A 203 17.12 -1.79 1.05
CA GLU A 203 15.85 -2.11 1.73
C GLU A 203 14.91 -0.89 1.81
N ASP A 204 15.46 0.31 1.99
CA ASP A 204 14.67 1.55 2.06
C ASP A 204 13.98 1.91 0.74
N LYS A 205 14.53 1.50 -0.39
CA LYS A 205 13.91 1.71 -1.71
C LYS A 205 12.75 0.74 -1.97
N TRP A 206 12.85 -0.48 -1.43
CA TRP A 206 11.86 -1.53 -1.68
C TRP A 206 10.74 -1.54 -0.66
N LEU A 207 11.00 -1.17 0.58
CA LEU A 207 10.05 -1.23 1.69
C LEU A 207 9.81 0.14 2.32
N ALA A 208 8.55 0.51 2.40
CA ALA A 208 8.14 1.69 3.13
C ALA A 208 8.48 1.58 4.64
N PRO A 209 8.66 2.72 5.34
CA PRO A 209 8.85 2.71 6.78
C PRO A 209 7.79 1.88 7.50
N GLY A 210 8.22 1.09 8.50
CA GLY A 210 7.36 0.17 9.23
C GLY A 210 7.18 -1.22 8.60
N LEU A 211 7.55 -1.41 7.33
CA LEU A 211 7.57 -2.73 6.67
C LEU A 211 8.95 -3.39 6.64
N ARG A 212 10.00 -2.65 6.96
CA ARG A 212 11.39 -3.12 6.87
C ARG A 212 11.68 -4.18 7.92
N ALA A 213 12.51 -5.15 7.59
CA ALA A 213 12.88 -6.23 8.51
C ALA A 213 13.45 -5.70 9.84
N ARG A 214 14.24 -4.63 9.79
CA ARG A 214 14.79 -3.93 10.98
C ARG A 214 13.72 -3.29 11.88
N ASP A 215 12.57 -2.93 11.35
CA ASP A 215 11.48 -2.28 12.10
C ASP A 215 10.63 -3.32 12.85
N PHE A 216 10.59 -4.57 12.39
CA PHE A 216 9.89 -5.66 13.09
C PHE A 216 10.48 -5.93 14.48
N HIS A 217 11.81 -5.90 14.60
CA HIS A 217 12.47 -6.09 15.90
C HIS A 217 12.18 -4.95 16.88
N LYS A 218 12.10 -3.70 16.37
CA LYS A 218 11.75 -2.54 17.21
C LYS A 218 10.30 -2.63 17.69
N ARG A 219 9.38 -3.03 16.82
CA ARG A 219 7.96 -3.19 17.19
C ARG A 219 7.77 -4.34 18.18
N ALA A 220 8.38 -5.49 17.94
CA ALA A 220 8.31 -6.61 18.87
C ALA A 220 8.89 -6.27 20.25
N ALA A 221 9.98 -5.51 20.30
CA ALA A 221 10.56 -5.05 21.55
C ALA A 221 9.65 -4.03 22.27
N ALA A 222 9.02 -3.11 21.52
CA ALA A 222 8.07 -2.15 22.09
C ALA A 222 6.80 -2.83 22.62
N GLU A 223 6.25 -3.79 21.87
CA GLU A 223 5.09 -4.59 22.28
C GLU A 223 5.41 -5.43 23.53
N ALA A 224 6.60 -6.00 23.64
CA ALA A 224 7.05 -6.75 24.80
C ALA A 224 7.21 -5.84 26.03
N ALA A 225 7.74 -4.62 25.84
CA ALA A 225 7.88 -3.64 26.92
C ALA A 225 6.53 -3.19 27.46
N THR A 226 5.58 -2.87 26.57
CA THR A 226 4.21 -2.48 26.99
C THR A 226 3.46 -3.62 27.69
N ALA A 227 3.66 -4.87 27.24
CA ALA A 227 3.08 -6.03 27.90
C ALA A 227 3.69 -6.28 29.29
N ALA A 228 5.00 -6.06 29.47
CA ALA A 228 5.68 -6.17 30.75
C ALA A 228 5.23 -5.08 31.74
N GLU A 229 5.05 -3.84 31.26
CA GLU A 229 4.52 -2.73 32.07
C GLU A 229 3.07 -3.00 32.51
N ALA A 230 2.22 -3.54 31.63
CA ALA A 230 0.84 -3.91 31.96
C ALA A 230 0.79 -5.02 33.02
N ALA A 231 1.62 -6.05 32.92
CA ALA A 231 1.72 -7.13 33.90
C ALA A 231 2.21 -6.66 35.28
N ALA A 232 3.21 -5.75 35.30
CA ALA A 232 3.71 -5.17 36.55
C ALA A 232 2.68 -4.26 37.24
N GLY A 233 1.78 -3.62 36.46
CA GLY A 233 0.69 -2.81 36.99
C GLY A 233 -0.43 -3.64 37.66
N GLU A 234 -0.67 -4.86 37.20
CA GLU A 234 -1.67 -5.76 37.80
C GLU A 234 -1.19 -6.38 39.12
N GLU A 235 0.12 -6.71 39.25
CA GLU A 235 0.66 -7.24 40.50
C GLU A 235 0.69 -6.21 41.65
N SER A 236 0.77 -4.91 41.32
CA SER A 236 0.75 -3.85 42.37
C SER A 236 -0.65 -3.51 42.89
N GLY A 237 -1.71 -3.95 42.20
CA GLY A 237 -3.11 -3.72 42.59
C GLY A 237 -3.71 -4.74 43.57
N GLU A 238 -3.12 -5.93 43.70
CA GLU A 238 -3.67 -7.01 44.57
C GLU A 238 -3.16 -7.02 46.03
N SER A 239 -2.25 -6.13 46.39
CA SER A 239 -1.67 -6.10 47.78
C SER A 239 -2.37 -5.15 48.74
N HIS A 240 -3.59 -4.64 48.41
CA HIS A 240 -4.36 -3.76 49.28
C HIS A 240 -5.82 -4.25 49.44
N GLN A 241 -5.99 -5.46 49.99
CA GLN A 241 -7.24 -5.85 50.67
C GLN A 241 -6.93 -6.58 51.96
#